data_29a14abca8edd0e91751ca40eef26149
#
_entry.id   29a14abca8edd0e91751ca40eef26149
#
_cell.length_a   1.000
_cell.length_b   1.000
_cell.length_c   1.000
_cell.angle_alpha   90.00
_cell.angle_beta   90.00
_cell.angle_gamma   90.00
#
_symmetry.space_group_name_H-M   'P 1'
#
loop_
_entity.id
_entity.type
_entity.pdbx_description
1 polymer ?
#
loop_
_entity_poly.entity_id
_entity_poly.type
_entity_poly.pdbx_seq_one_letter_code
_entity_poly.pdbx_strand_id
1 'polypeptide(L)'
;MSIKKNAKQDSQLRIDCGPTIEHVCRQYDMFTAIPPKLAELAADNGVIAALIVDQSSFVETRRQIDTNTGAYATLCRQAEKIIKTGGK
;
A
#
# COMPACT_ATOMS: atom_id res chain seq x y z
N MET A 1 25.69 15.60 4.88
CA MET A 1 25.79 14.20 4.42
C MET A 1 24.75 13.33 5.04
N SER A 2 24.69 13.32 6.36
CA SER A 2 23.68 12.52 7.04
C SER A 2 22.28 12.92 6.64
N ILE A 3 22.08 14.18 6.31
CA ILE A 3 20.79 14.69 5.88
C ILE A 3 20.33 13.97 4.61
N LYS A 4 21.24 13.73 3.70
CA LYS A 4 20.90 13.04 2.47
C LYS A 4 20.42 11.62 2.74
N LYS A 5 21.09 10.95 3.66
CA LYS A 5 20.70 9.60 4.01
C LYS A 5 19.31 9.58 4.62
N ASN A 6 19.03 10.55 5.46
CA ASN A 6 17.72 10.62 6.08
C ASN A 6 16.63 10.81 5.04
N ALA A 7 16.88 11.66 4.06
CA ALA A 7 15.92 11.87 2.99
C ALA A 7 15.67 10.60 2.21
N LYS A 8 16.71 9.83 1.94
CA LYS A 8 16.55 8.55 1.26
C LYS A 8 15.72 7.57 2.07
N GLN A 9 15.99 7.52 3.36
CA GLN A 9 15.24 6.64 4.23
C GLN A 9 13.76 6.99 4.23
N ASP A 10 13.47 8.28 4.29
CA ASP A 10 12.09 8.73 4.24
C ASP A 10 11.42 8.35 2.93
N SER A 11 12.15 8.51 1.83
CA SER A 11 11.58 8.20 0.52
C SER A 11 11.38 6.70 0.31
N GLN A 12 12.01 5.88 1.15
CA GLN A 12 11.84 4.43 1.06
C GLN A 12 10.70 3.91 1.91
N LEU A 13 10.14 4.76 2.76
CA LEU A 13 9.01 4.35 3.59
C LEU A 13 7.78 4.18 2.71
N ARG A 14 7.19 3.00 2.77
CA ARG A 14 6.01 2.65 2.00
C ARG A 14 4.87 2.31 2.94
N ILE A 15 3.67 2.64 2.52
CA ILE A 15 2.48 2.42 3.33
C ILE A 15 1.47 1.64 2.49
N ASP A 16 1.01 0.53 3.02
CA ASP A 16 -0.01 -0.28 2.34
C ASP A 16 -1.38 0.30 2.68
N CYS A 17 -1.97 0.98 1.73
CA CYS A 17 -3.27 1.60 1.91
C CYS A 17 -4.43 0.70 1.51
N GLY A 18 -4.13 -0.50 1.04
CA GLY A 18 -5.17 -1.47 0.70
C GLY A 18 -5.78 -2.13 1.92
N PRO A 19 -6.77 -2.99 1.70
CA PRO A 19 -7.42 -3.70 2.81
C PRO A 19 -6.44 -4.61 3.53
N THR A 20 -6.74 -4.91 4.78
CA THR A 20 -5.95 -5.84 5.57
C THR A 20 -5.90 -7.20 4.88
N ILE A 21 -4.71 -7.76 4.77
CA ILE A 21 -4.49 -9.10 4.23
C ILE A 21 -4.06 -9.98 5.39
N GLU A 22 -4.90 -10.93 5.74
CA GLU A 22 -4.67 -11.77 6.90
C GLU A 22 -3.33 -12.48 6.80
N HIS A 23 -2.56 -12.42 7.88
CA HIS A 23 -1.22 -13.05 8.00
C HIS A 23 -0.16 -12.39 7.11
N VAL A 24 -0.47 -11.26 6.47
CA VAL A 24 0.49 -10.55 5.63
C VAL A 24 0.71 -9.13 6.13
N CYS A 25 -0.35 -8.33 6.17
CA CYS A 25 -0.23 -6.94 6.61
C CYS A 25 -1.60 -6.38 6.93
N ARG A 26 -1.60 -5.29 7.69
CA ARG A 26 -2.82 -4.55 8.00
C ARG A 26 -2.88 -3.30 7.14
N GLN A 27 -4.10 -2.80 6.97
CA GLN A 27 -4.26 -1.54 6.27
C GLN A 27 -3.48 -0.44 6.99
N TYR A 28 -2.75 0.34 6.22
CA TYR A 28 -1.91 1.46 6.69
C TYR A 28 -0.66 1.03 7.45
N ASP A 29 -0.27 -0.25 7.33
CA ASP A 29 1.04 -0.67 7.82
C ASP A 29 2.14 0.02 7.03
N MET A 30 3.20 0.40 7.74
CA MET A 30 4.35 1.08 7.14
C MET A 30 5.54 0.13 7.05
N PHE A 31 6.26 0.22 5.94
CA PHE A 31 7.41 -0.65 5.71
C PHE A 31 8.57 0.14 5.15
N THR A 32 9.76 -0.12 5.66
CA THR A 32 10.99 0.36 5.01
C THR A 32 11.42 -0.64 3.93
N ALA A 33 11.01 -1.90 4.09
CA ALA A 33 11.22 -2.93 3.07
C ALA A 33 9.93 -3.76 3.01
N ILE A 34 9.41 -3.94 1.81
CA ILE A 34 8.15 -4.67 1.62
C ILE A 34 8.36 -6.14 1.99
N PRO A 35 7.52 -6.71 2.86
CA PRO A 35 7.63 -8.13 3.20
C PRO A 35 7.50 -9.01 1.97
N PRO A 36 8.19 -10.16 1.93
CA PRO A 36 8.17 -11.00 0.73
C PRO A 36 6.79 -11.43 0.29
N LYS A 37 5.92 -11.78 1.21
CA LYS A 37 4.57 -12.19 0.82
C LYS A 37 3.77 -11.06 0.20
N LEU A 38 3.92 -9.86 0.73
CA LEU A 38 3.24 -8.71 0.17
C LEU A 38 3.84 -8.36 -1.21
N ALA A 39 5.15 -8.48 -1.34
CA ALA A 39 5.82 -8.23 -2.61
C ALA A 39 5.33 -9.21 -3.68
N GLU A 40 5.14 -10.48 -3.32
CA GLU A 40 4.62 -11.47 -4.26
C GLU A 40 3.21 -11.13 -4.72
N LEU A 41 2.36 -10.76 -3.76
CA LEU A 41 0.98 -10.40 -4.10
C LEU A 41 0.95 -9.15 -4.98
N ALA A 42 1.80 -8.19 -4.70
CA ALA A 42 1.86 -6.96 -5.49
C ALA A 42 2.37 -7.24 -6.90
N ALA A 43 3.31 -8.17 -7.04
CA ALA A 43 3.82 -8.53 -8.36
C ALA A 43 2.75 -9.21 -9.20
N ASP A 44 1.89 -10.01 -8.56
CA ASP A 44 0.83 -10.73 -9.27
C ASP A 44 -0.41 -9.87 -9.50
N ASN A 45 -0.61 -8.87 -8.67
CA ASN A 45 -1.84 -8.05 -8.70
C ASN A 45 -1.49 -6.58 -8.70
N GLY A 46 -1.57 -5.95 -9.87
CA GLY A 46 -1.25 -4.54 -10.01
C GLY A 46 -2.07 -3.63 -9.11
N VAL A 47 -3.29 -4.03 -8.78
CA VAL A 47 -4.15 -3.27 -7.88
C VAL A 47 -3.52 -3.18 -6.49
N ILE A 48 -2.99 -4.29 -6.01
CA ILE A 48 -2.33 -4.31 -4.70
C ILE A 48 -1.06 -3.45 -4.74
N ALA A 49 -0.28 -3.57 -5.81
CA ALA A 49 0.91 -2.75 -5.97
C ALA A 49 0.60 -1.25 -5.98
N ALA A 50 -0.49 -0.87 -6.63
CA ALA A 50 -0.88 0.54 -6.74
C ALA A 50 -1.29 1.13 -5.39
N LEU A 51 -1.69 0.31 -4.44
CA LEU A 51 -2.11 0.77 -3.13
C LEU A 51 -0.94 0.86 -2.13
N ILE A 52 0.24 0.44 -2.52
CA ILE A 52 1.44 0.62 -1.72
C ILE A 52 2.08 1.92 -2.17
N VAL A 53 1.94 2.95 -1.35
CA VAL A 53 2.35 4.31 -1.73
C VAL A 53 3.48 4.81 -0.85
N ASP A 54 4.19 5.84 -1.33
CA ASP A 54 5.20 6.45 -0.50
C ASP A 54 4.57 7.38 0.52
N GLN A 55 5.39 7.77 1.48
CA GLN A 55 4.95 8.63 2.56
C GLN A 55 4.37 9.94 2.03
N SER A 56 4.94 10.46 0.95
CA SER A 56 4.48 11.74 0.40
C SER A 56 3.07 11.68 -0.16
N SER A 57 2.60 10.50 -0.55
CA SER A 57 1.27 10.32 -1.13
C SER A 57 0.25 9.81 -0.12
N PHE A 58 0.69 9.48 1.09
CA PHE A 58 -0.16 8.78 2.04
C PHE A 58 -1.39 9.58 2.45
N VAL A 59 -1.20 10.85 2.77
CA VAL A 59 -2.32 11.67 3.28
C VAL A 59 -3.45 11.75 2.26
N GLU A 60 -3.09 12.01 1.01
CA GLU A 60 -4.11 12.11 -0.03
C GLU A 60 -4.74 10.75 -0.34
N THR A 61 -3.93 9.69 -0.37
CA THR A 61 -4.44 8.36 -0.61
C THR A 61 -5.45 7.96 0.48
N ARG A 62 -5.08 8.19 1.73
CA ARG A 62 -5.95 7.86 2.84
C ARG A 62 -7.24 8.65 2.80
N ARG A 63 -7.14 9.94 2.46
CA ARG A 63 -8.32 10.78 2.37
C ARG A 63 -9.30 10.24 1.34
N GLN A 64 -8.79 9.83 0.18
CA GLN A 64 -9.66 9.28 -0.86
C GLN A 64 -10.35 8.00 -0.40
N ILE A 65 -9.61 7.14 0.27
CA ILE A 65 -10.18 5.88 0.75
C ILE A 65 -11.22 6.14 1.84
N ASP A 66 -10.92 7.03 2.78
CA ASP A 66 -11.82 7.33 3.89
C ASP A 66 -13.11 7.97 3.41
N THR A 67 -13.03 8.81 2.39
CA THR A 67 -14.23 9.48 1.86
C THR A 67 -14.86 8.69 0.72
N ASN A 68 -14.29 7.57 0.35
CA ASN A 68 -14.79 6.72 -0.72
C ASN A 68 -14.91 7.49 -2.03
N THR A 69 -13.89 8.27 -2.35
CA THR A 69 -13.83 9.06 -3.57
C THR A 69 -12.48 8.86 -4.26
N GLY A 70 -12.47 9.04 -5.57
CA GLY A 70 -11.23 9.02 -6.34
C GLY A 70 -10.74 7.63 -6.70
N ALA A 71 -9.60 7.61 -7.38
CA ALA A 71 -9.04 6.37 -7.92
C ALA A 71 -8.62 5.39 -6.83
N TYR A 72 -8.07 5.89 -5.74
CA TYR A 72 -7.61 4.99 -4.68
C TYR A 72 -8.76 4.29 -3.97
N ALA A 73 -9.90 4.94 -3.84
CA ALA A 73 -11.08 4.29 -3.27
C ALA A 73 -11.53 3.12 -4.15
N THR A 74 -11.53 3.33 -5.46
CA THR A 74 -11.87 2.28 -6.41
C THR A 74 -10.88 1.13 -6.34
N LEU A 75 -9.58 1.44 -6.29
CA LEU A 75 -8.55 0.42 -6.18
C LEU A 75 -8.71 -0.37 -4.89
N CYS A 76 -9.06 0.28 -3.80
CA CYS A 76 -9.24 -0.40 -2.54
C CYS A 76 -10.38 -1.42 -2.62
N ARG A 77 -11.48 -1.05 -3.25
CA ARG A 77 -12.60 -1.99 -3.44
C ARG A 77 -12.21 -3.17 -4.32
N GLN A 78 -11.43 -2.91 -5.37
CA GLN A 78 -10.95 -3.97 -6.23
C GLN A 78 -10.02 -4.91 -5.48
N ALA A 79 -9.15 -4.35 -4.63
CA ALA A 79 -8.24 -5.15 -3.83
C ALA A 79 -9.00 -6.06 -2.87
N GLU A 80 -10.10 -5.55 -2.30
CA GLU A 80 -10.92 -6.38 -1.41
C GLU A 80 -11.44 -7.63 -2.11
N LYS A 81 -11.87 -7.47 -3.35
CA LYS A 81 -12.35 -8.62 -4.11
C LYS A 81 -11.24 -9.60 -4.38
N ILE A 82 -10.06 -9.10 -4.72
CA ILE A 82 -8.91 -9.96 -4.98
C ILE A 82 -8.55 -10.76 -3.73
N ILE A 83 -8.52 -10.09 -2.60
CA ILE A 83 -8.16 -10.72 -1.34
C ILE A 83 -9.18 -11.80 -0.95
N LYS A 84 -10.46 -11.50 -1.14
CA LYS A 84 -11.52 -12.46 -0.81
C LYS A 84 -11.44 -13.72 -1.67
N THR A 85 -10.93 -13.59 -2.89
CA THR A 85 -10.81 -14.75 -3.78
C THR A 85 -9.46 -15.44 -3.64
N GLY A 86 -8.68 -15.11 -2.63
CA GLY A 86 -7.41 -15.75 -2.40
C GLY A 86 -6.26 -15.17 -3.20
N GLY A 87 -6.40 -13.94 -3.68
CA GLY A 87 -5.35 -13.28 -4.43
C GLY A 87 -5.33 -13.60 -5.90
N LYS A 88 -6.38 -14.18 -6.39
CA LYS A 88 -6.45 -14.60 -7.81
C LYS A 88 -7.08 -13.58 -8.73
#